data_d263e0ed5bdd4b96d749322fca3fade9
#
_entry.id   d263e0ed5bdd4b96d749322fca3fade9
#
_cell.length_a   1.000
_cell.length_b   1.000
_cell.length_c   1.000
_cell.angle_alpha   90.00
_cell.angle_beta   90.00
_cell.angle_gamma   90.00
#
_symmetry.space_group_name_H-M   'P 1'
#
loop_
_entity.id
_entity.type
_entity.pdbx_description
1 polymer ?
#
loop_
_entity_poly.entity_id
_entity_poly.type
_entity_poly.pdbx_seq_one_letter_code
_entity_poly.pdbx_strand_id
1 'polypeptide(L)'
;MEKAKVISFINMKGGVAKTTLTINVGEELANRGYKVLVIDMDPQFNATQSLLLHKIRTKVEGQAEXAEGQVEEEIKKEMTSANEYKELSDKKLTVLQMFQNSDLAQPPENPKLIQQIIPNLDLIPGDLTLAKEISGDTANKVGAVIEHLNNKEILIDYNFILIDCPPTWSILTHSSLFASDYYIIPSKVDFYSSIGIQLLEDQIRTKITNDLVYKMTGKTLTRLGVIFTLVHRNIKAEETRMKNLKRNFPQIEFFTSNLPHMPSIPTKFVMYSDAKPYSMYDQLGNSIEKIVTEIEEKL
;
A
#
# COMPACT_ATOMS: atom_id res chain seq x y z
N MET A 1 -20.93 9.35 11.14
CA MET A 1 -19.75 8.45 11.16
C MET A 1 -18.52 9.24 10.78
N GLU A 2 -17.36 8.93 11.37
CA GLU A 2 -16.10 9.55 11.03
C GLU A 2 -15.68 9.06 9.65
N LYS A 3 -15.11 9.94 8.81
CA LYS A 3 -14.61 9.57 7.49
C LYS A 3 -13.35 8.71 7.61
N ALA A 4 -13.15 7.82 6.65
CA ALA A 4 -11.94 7.00 6.54
C ALA A 4 -10.68 7.86 6.59
N LYS A 5 -9.66 7.37 7.27
CA LYS A 5 -8.31 7.96 7.24
C LYS A 5 -7.58 7.39 6.02
N VAL A 6 -7.25 8.26 5.06
CA VAL A 6 -6.59 7.86 3.81
C VAL A 6 -5.08 8.03 3.97
N ILE A 7 -4.33 6.92 3.85
CA ILE A 7 -2.87 6.87 4.11
C ILE A 7 -2.14 6.33 2.88
N SER A 8 -1.27 7.14 2.28
CA SER A 8 -0.39 6.70 1.19
C SER A 8 0.95 6.19 1.72
N PHE A 9 1.39 5.02 1.23
CA PHE A 9 2.74 4.51 1.44
C PHE A 9 3.59 4.92 0.23
N ILE A 10 4.58 5.78 0.43
CA ILE A 10 5.29 6.42 -0.68
C ILE A 10 6.81 6.45 -0.46
N ASN A 11 7.56 6.11 -1.48
CA ASN A 11 8.99 6.40 -1.62
C ASN A 11 9.36 6.27 -3.10
N MET A 12 10.16 7.21 -3.60
CA MET A 12 10.64 7.22 -4.99
C MET A 12 11.65 6.09 -5.27
N LYS A 13 12.09 5.39 -4.24
CA LYS A 13 13.04 4.28 -4.37
C LYS A 13 12.28 2.95 -4.42
N GLY A 14 12.62 2.12 -5.41
CA GLY A 14 12.09 0.76 -5.51
C GLY A 14 12.69 -0.18 -4.46
N GLY A 15 11.97 -1.25 -4.11
CA GLY A 15 12.46 -2.29 -3.22
C GLY A 15 12.66 -1.85 -1.77
N VAL A 16 11.92 -0.85 -1.31
CA VAL A 16 11.93 -0.39 0.09
C VAL A 16 10.77 -0.96 0.92
N ALA A 17 10.16 -2.04 0.47
CA ALA A 17 9.05 -2.72 1.12
C ALA A 17 7.77 -1.87 1.30
N LYS A 18 7.47 -0.95 0.37
CA LYS A 18 6.20 -0.19 0.38
C LYS A 18 5.01 -1.15 0.38
N THR A 19 4.88 -1.94 -0.67
CA THR A 19 3.81 -2.93 -0.85
C THR A 19 3.69 -3.86 0.35
N THR A 20 4.82 -4.41 0.81
CA THR A 20 4.86 -5.30 1.98
C THR A 20 4.24 -4.62 3.20
N LEU A 21 4.62 -3.37 3.47
CA LEU A 21 4.03 -2.62 4.59
C LEU A 21 2.55 -2.38 4.37
N THR A 22 2.16 -1.91 3.18
CA THR A 22 0.76 -1.56 2.88
C THR A 22 -0.17 -2.75 3.15
N ILE A 23 0.15 -3.93 2.58
CA ILE A 23 -0.74 -5.09 2.70
C ILE A 23 -0.76 -5.66 4.13
N ASN A 24 0.40 -5.72 4.80
CA ASN A 24 0.47 -6.28 6.16
C ASN A 24 -0.11 -5.32 7.22
N VAL A 25 0.05 -4.02 7.05
CA VAL A 25 -0.63 -3.02 7.89
C VAL A 25 -2.15 -3.12 7.67
N GLY A 26 -2.58 -3.29 6.42
CA GLY A 26 -3.99 -3.47 6.09
C GLY A 26 -4.59 -4.70 6.78
N GLU A 27 -3.91 -5.84 6.70
CA GLU A 27 -4.35 -7.07 7.35
C GLU A 27 -4.39 -6.92 8.88
N GLU A 28 -3.37 -6.34 9.48
CA GLU A 28 -3.31 -6.15 10.94
C GLU A 28 -4.43 -5.21 11.42
N LEU A 29 -4.71 -4.12 10.71
CA LEU A 29 -5.84 -3.24 11.01
C LEU A 29 -7.18 -3.99 10.89
N ALA A 30 -7.35 -4.81 9.86
CA ALA A 30 -8.55 -5.63 9.67
C ALA A 30 -8.71 -6.64 10.81
N ASN A 31 -7.62 -7.25 11.26
CA ASN A 31 -7.61 -8.17 12.41
C ASN A 31 -7.97 -7.47 13.73
N ARG A 32 -7.69 -6.16 13.84
CA ARG A 32 -8.13 -5.32 14.98
C ARG A 32 -9.59 -4.89 14.88
N GLY A 33 -10.28 -5.30 13.80
CA GLY A 33 -11.72 -5.04 13.62
C GLY A 33 -12.06 -3.80 12.81
N TYR A 34 -11.07 -3.10 12.27
CA TYR A 34 -11.31 -1.95 11.38
C TYR A 34 -11.67 -2.42 9.98
N LYS A 35 -12.59 -1.72 9.33
CA LYS A 35 -12.85 -1.91 7.91
C LYS A 35 -11.76 -1.19 7.10
N VAL A 36 -11.01 -1.95 6.31
CA VAL A 36 -9.83 -1.46 5.58
C VAL A 36 -9.99 -1.69 4.08
N LEU A 37 -9.66 -0.68 3.30
CA LEU A 37 -9.56 -0.77 1.85
C LEU A 37 -8.11 -0.53 1.43
N VAL A 38 -7.54 -1.45 0.68
CA VAL A 38 -6.23 -1.26 0.02
C VAL A 38 -6.50 -0.85 -1.43
N ILE A 39 -5.79 0.17 -1.91
CA ILE A 39 -5.82 0.60 -3.31
C ILE A 39 -4.42 0.43 -3.89
N ASP A 40 -4.27 -0.39 -4.92
CA ASP A 40 -3.00 -0.68 -5.56
C ASP A 40 -2.78 0.29 -6.75
N MET A 41 -1.94 1.30 -6.53
CA MET A 41 -1.64 2.33 -7.54
C MET A 41 -0.33 2.07 -8.28
N ASP A 42 0.39 0.97 -7.94
CA ASP A 42 1.62 0.63 -8.64
C ASP A 42 1.28 -0.18 -9.91
N PRO A 43 1.76 0.25 -11.12
CA PRO A 43 1.56 -0.55 -12.33
C PRO A 43 2.17 -1.95 -12.28
N GLN A 44 3.05 -2.23 -11.32
CA GLN A 44 3.54 -3.59 -11.08
C GLN A 44 2.52 -4.47 -10.34
N PHE A 45 1.46 -3.90 -9.82
CA PHE A 45 0.31 -4.49 -9.13
C PHE A 45 0.67 -5.61 -8.13
N ASN A 46 1.79 -5.44 -7.43
CA ASN A 46 2.28 -6.42 -6.45
C ASN A 46 1.34 -6.59 -5.24
N ALA A 47 0.69 -5.52 -4.79
CA ALA A 47 -0.30 -5.62 -3.70
C ALA A 47 -1.48 -6.47 -4.15
N THR A 48 -1.94 -6.29 -5.39
CA THR A 48 -3.03 -7.04 -5.99
C THR A 48 -2.70 -8.54 -6.06
N GLN A 49 -1.54 -8.88 -6.62
CA GLN A 49 -1.10 -10.28 -6.71
C GLN A 49 -1.04 -10.94 -5.34
N SER A 50 -0.43 -10.24 -4.38
CA SER A 50 -0.28 -10.75 -3.01
C SER A 50 -1.63 -10.98 -2.33
N LEU A 51 -2.52 -10.01 -2.38
CA LEU A 51 -3.80 -10.07 -1.69
C LEU A 51 -4.76 -11.10 -2.35
N LEU A 52 -4.77 -11.22 -3.69
CA LEU A 52 -5.57 -12.24 -4.36
C LEU A 52 -5.05 -13.64 -4.03
N LEU A 53 -3.72 -13.85 -3.99
CA LEU A 53 -3.17 -15.14 -3.61
C LEU A 53 -3.48 -15.47 -2.14
N HIS A 54 -3.38 -14.48 -1.24
CA HIS A 54 -3.75 -14.64 0.17
C HIS A 54 -5.23 -15.04 0.32
N LYS A 55 -6.13 -14.39 -0.42
CA LYS A 55 -7.56 -14.73 -0.46
C LYS A 55 -7.78 -16.21 -0.80
N ILE A 56 -7.04 -16.74 -1.77
CA ILE A 56 -7.16 -18.12 -2.21
C ILE A 56 -6.60 -19.06 -1.13
N ARG A 57 -5.45 -18.71 -0.54
CA ARG A 57 -4.83 -19.52 0.53
C ARG A 57 -5.77 -19.64 1.74
N THR A 58 -6.36 -18.54 2.19
CA THR A 58 -7.26 -18.54 3.36
C THR A 58 -8.56 -19.34 3.12
N LYS A 59 -9.05 -19.38 1.89
CA LYS A 59 -10.24 -20.17 1.54
C LYS A 59 -9.96 -21.69 1.57
N VAL A 60 -8.73 -22.11 1.34
CA VAL A 60 -8.34 -23.52 1.22
C VAL A 60 -7.78 -24.08 2.54
N GLU A 61 -7.45 -23.24 3.50
CA GLU A 61 -6.94 -23.63 4.83
C GLU A 61 -7.97 -24.41 5.68
N GLY A 62 -8.35 -25.57 5.22
CA GLY A 62 -9.25 -26.50 5.91
C GLY A 62 -9.01 -27.94 5.51
N GLN A 63 -8.09 -28.15 4.55
CA GLN A 63 -7.76 -29.47 4.05
C GLN A 63 -6.25 -29.70 4.18
N ALA A 64 -5.85 -30.39 5.23
CA ALA A 64 -4.46 -30.78 5.43
C ALA A 64 -4.09 -31.90 4.44
N GLU A 65 -3.14 -31.65 3.58
CA GLU A 65 -2.58 -32.65 2.66
C GLU A 65 -1.08 -32.87 2.90
N UNK A 66 -0.71 -33.86 2.60
CA UNK A 66 0.58 -34.27 2.84
C UNK A 66 1.60 -33.47 2.09
N ALA A 67 2.74 -33.73 2.51
CA ALA A 67 3.87 -32.92 2.04
C ALA A 67 4.24 -33.10 0.56
N GLU A 68 3.93 -34.24 -0.05
CA GLU A 68 4.33 -34.49 -1.42
C GLU A 68 3.51 -33.73 -2.49
N GLY A 69 2.32 -33.27 -2.13
CA GLY A 69 1.45 -32.46 -3.03
C GLY A 69 1.60 -30.95 -2.89
N GLN A 70 2.37 -30.47 -1.94
CA GLN A 70 2.38 -29.03 -1.57
C GLN A 70 2.85 -28.09 -2.69
N VAL A 71 3.83 -28.50 -3.49
CA VAL A 71 4.36 -27.66 -4.58
C VAL A 71 3.34 -27.53 -5.71
N GLU A 72 2.71 -28.65 -6.10
CA GLU A 72 1.68 -28.64 -7.15
C GLU A 72 0.46 -27.84 -6.72
N GLU A 73 0.07 -27.98 -5.47
CA GLU A 73 -1.05 -27.22 -4.88
C GLU A 73 -0.74 -25.72 -4.87
N GLU A 74 0.47 -25.34 -4.50
CA GLU A 74 0.87 -23.93 -4.46
C GLU A 74 0.85 -23.31 -5.87
N ILE A 75 1.38 -24.02 -6.86
CA ILE A 75 1.30 -23.59 -8.27
C ILE A 75 -0.16 -23.44 -8.71
N LYS A 76 -1.03 -24.35 -8.31
CA LYS A 76 -2.47 -24.27 -8.62
C LYS A 76 -3.11 -23.03 -7.99
N LYS A 77 -2.75 -22.69 -6.75
CA LYS A 77 -3.23 -21.48 -6.07
C LYS A 77 -2.76 -20.21 -6.80
N GLU A 78 -1.50 -20.17 -7.21
CA GLU A 78 -0.94 -19.06 -7.99
C GLU A 78 -1.68 -18.90 -9.34
N MET A 79 -1.91 -20.00 -10.05
CA MET A 79 -2.66 -19.99 -11.32
C MET A 79 -4.10 -19.51 -11.13
N THR A 80 -4.75 -19.94 -10.04
CA THR A 80 -6.11 -19.50 -9.70
C THR A 80 -6.14 -17.98 -9.44
N SER A 81 -5.15 -17.48 -8.70
CA SER A 81 -5.01 -16.03 -8.42
C SER A 81 -4.81 -15.25 -9.72
N ALA A 82 -3.95 -15.75 -10.62
CA ALA A 82 -3.70 -15.11 -11.92
C ALA A 82 -4.96 -15.08 -12.78
N ASN A 83 -5.75 -16.15 -12.79
CA ASN A 83 -7.01 -16.21 -13.53
C ASN A 83 -8.05 -15.24 -12.93
N GLU A 84 -8.15 -15.14 -11.60
CA GLU A 84 -9.04 -14.17 -10.95
C GLU A 84 -8.64 -12.74 -11.34
N TYR A 85 -7.35 -12.41 -11.31
CA TYR A 85 -6.87 -11.10 -11.76
C TYR A 85 -7.26 -10.84 -13.22
N LYS A 86 -7.05 -11.82 -14.10
CA LYS A 86 -7.41 -11.68 -15.52
C LYS A 86 -8.90 -11.37 -15.70
N GLU A 87 -9.77 -12.07 -14.97
CA GLU A 87 -11.21 -11.81 -15.00
C GLU A 87 -11.53 -10.37 -14.55
N LEU A 88 -10.87 -9.89 -13.50
CA LEU A 88 -11.07 -8.52 -13.00
C LEU A 88 -10.63 -7.50 -14.05
N SER A 89 -9.49 -7.73 -14.69
CA SER A 89 -8.97 -6.86 -15.75
C SER A 89 -9.89 -6.86 -16.98
N ASP A 90 -10.31 -8.03 -17.44
CA ASP A 90 -11.22 -8.17 -18.60
C ASP A 90 -12.57 -7.50 -18.34
N LYS A 91 -13.07 -7.54 -17.10
CA LYS A 91 -14.32 -6.88 -16.67
C LYS A 91 -14.12 -5.40 -16.32
N LYS A 92 -12.90 -4.87 -16.47
CA LYS A 92 -12.53 -3.48 -16.15
C LYS A 92 -12.80 -3.15 -14.65
N LEU A 93 -12.56 -4.10 -13.75
CA LEU A 93 -12.76 -3.91 -12.31
C LEU A 93 -11.42 -3.62 -11.61
N THR A 94 -10.65 -2.70 -12.19
CA THR A 94 -9.31 -2.29 -11.70
C THR A 94 -9.27 -0.77 -11.48
N VAL A 95 -8.22 -0.33 -10.82
CA VAL A 95 -7.96 1.09 -10.54
C VAL A 95 -7.94 1.96 -11.81
N LEU A 96 -7.71 1.37 -12.98
CA LEU A 96 -7.71 2.08 -14.26
C LEU A 96 -9.03 2.82 -14.49
N GLN A 97 -10.15 2.28 -14.02
CA GLN A 97 -11.47 2.90 -14.19
C GLN A 97 -11.59 4.27 -13.50
N MET A 98 -10.81 4.53 -12.47
CA MET A 98 -10.79 5.86 -11.82
C MET A 98 -10.25 6.95 -12.74
N PHE A 99 -9.42 6.57 -13.70
CA PHE A 99 -8.69 7.48 -14.60
C PHE A 99 -9.32 7.57 -16.00
N GLN A 100 -10.28 6.72 -16.31
CA GLN A 100 -10.96 6.78 -17.61
C GLN A 100 -12.05 7.86 -17.55
N ASN A 101 -11.94 8.84 -18.43
CA ASN A 101 -12.94 9.89 -18.54
C ASN A 101 -14.30 9.27 -18.88
N SER A 102 -15.27 9.53 -18.06
CA SER A 102 -16.65 9.26 -18.41
C SER A 102 -17.02 10.10 -19.64
N ASP A 103 -17.47 9.46 -20.69
CA ASP A 103 -18.09 10.17 -21.81
C ASP A 103 -19.29 10.93 -21.22
N LEU A 104 -19.32 12.24 -21.37
CA LEU A 104 -20.36 13.10 -20.82
C LEU A 104 -21.78 12.73 -21.31
N ALA A 105 -21.84 11.99 -22.42
CA ALA A 105 -23.13 11.55 -22.99
C ALA A 105 -23.73 10.32 -22.30
N GLN A 106 -22.90 9.49 -21.66
CA GLN A 106 -23.34 8.33 -20.87
C GLN A 106 -22.35 8.14 -19.72
N PRO A 107 -22.69 8.63 -18.52
CA PRO A 107 -21.87 8.26 -17.38
C PRO A 107 -21.89 6.73 -17.28
N PRO A 108 -20.74 6.06 -17.36
CA PRO A 108 -20.74 4.62 -17.22
C PRO A 108 -21.36 4.26 -15.88
N GLU A 109 -22.13 3.19 -15.83
CA GLU A 109 -22.40 2.53 -14.55
C GLU A 109 -21.03 2.25 -13.95
N ASN A 110 -20.61 3.14 -13.08
CA ASN A 110 -19.28 3.07 -12.50
C ASN A 110 -19.29 1.88 -11.54
N PRO A 111 -18.79 0.70 -11.96
CA PRO A 111 -18.87 -0.48 -11.11
C PRO A 111 -18.13 -0.26 -9.81
N LYS A 112 -18.59 -0.89 -8.76
CA LYS A 112 -17.89 -0.93 -7.50
C LYS A 112 -16.63 -1.76 -7.71
N LEU A 113 -15.45 -1.11 -7.74
CA LEU A 113 -14.18 -1.76 -8.05
C LEU A 113 -13.66 -2.67 -6.93
N ILE A 114 -14.39 -2.70 -5.81
CA ILE A 114 -13.95 -3.28 -4.55
C ILE A 114 -14.10 -4.80 -4.58
N GLN A 115 -13.01 -5.50 -4.23
CA GLN A 115 -12.94 -6.95 -4.12
C GLN A 115 -12.67 -7.33 -2.67
N GLN A 116 -13.51 -8.13 -2.07
CA GLN A 116 -13.27 -8.64 -0.71
C GLN A 116 -12.13 -9.66 -0.71
N ILE A 117 -11.17 -9.48 0.16
CA ILE A 117 -10.02 -10.37 0.33
C ILE A 117 -10.26 -11.33 1.50
N ILE A 118 -10.37 -10.78 2.70
CA ILE A 118 -10.74 -11.49 3.94
C ILE A 118 -11.75 -10.61 4.69
N PRO A 119 -12.35 -11.06 5.79
CA PRO A 119 -13.23 -10.19 6.57
C PRO A 119 -12.52 -8.88 6.95
N ASN A 120 -13.21 -7.77 6.74
CA ASN A 120 -12.75 -6.40 7.00
C ASN A 120 -11.60 -5.90 6.12
N LEU A 121 -11.08 -6.70 5.18
CA LEU A 121 -10.02 -6.25 4.26
C LEU A 121 -10.49 -6.38 2.82
N ASP A 122 -10.58 -5.26 2.15
CA ASP A 122 -10.98 -5.17 0.75
C ASP A 122 -9.85 -4.56 -0.10
N LEU A 123 -9.93 -4.77 -1.41
CA LEU A 123 -8.94 -4.33 -2.39
C LEU A 123 -9.61 -3.65 -3.59
N ILE A 124 -9.07 -2.53 -4.04
CA ILE A 124 -9.25 -2.07 -5.41
C ILE A 124 -8.00 -2.49 -6.19
N PRO A 125 -8.14 -3.43 -7.14
CA PRO A 125 -6.98 -4.03 -7.80
C PRO A 125 -6.22 -3.04 -8.70
N GLY A 126 -4.91 -3.16 -8.71
CA GLY A 126 -4.04 -2.47 -9.65
C GLY A 126 -4.24 -2.93 -11.10
N ASP A 127 -3.60 -2.23 -12.02
CA ASP A 127 -3.73 -2.53 -13.45
C ASP A 127 -2.38 -2.45 -14.15
N LEU A 128 -2.00 -3.51 -14.82
CA LEU A 128 -0.73 -3.61 -15.54
C LEU A 128 -0.61 -2.56 -16.65
N THR A 129 -1.74 -2.17 -17.25
CA THR A 129 -1.74 -1.20 -18.35
C THR A 129 -1.80 0.26 -17.87
N LEU A 130 -1.94 0.48 -16.56
CA LEU A 130 -2.19 1.78 -15.94
C LEU A 130 -1.21 2.87 -16.43
N ALA A 131 0.08 2.57 -16.43
CA ALA A 131 1.11 3.54 -16.84
C ALA A 131 1.01 3.94 -18.32
N LYS A 132 0.56 3.02 -19.17
CA LYS A 132 0.39 3.25 -20.61
C LYS A 132 -0.90 4.03 -20.90
N GLU A 133 -1.98 3.61 -20.27
CA GLU A 133 -3.33 4.15 -20.55
C GLU A 133 -3.52 5.57 -20.00
N ILE A 134 -2.73 5.98 -19.00
CA ILE A 134 -2.84 7.31 -18.39
C ILE A 134 -1.84 8.30 -19.03
N SER A 135 -1.35 8.02 -20.23
CA SER A 135 -0.47 8.96 -20.96
C SER A 135 -1.27 10.14 -21.53
N GLY A 136 -0.58 11.24 -21.83
CA GLY A 136 -1.19 12.43 -22.42
C GLY A 136 -1.54 13.51 -21.38
N ASP A 137 -2.62 14.25 -21.60
CA ASP A 137 -3.04 15.30 -20.66
C ASP A 137 -3.53 14.67 -19.35
N THR A 138 -2.81 14.97 -18.28
CA THR A 138 -3.07 14.42 -16.96
C THR A 138 -3.62 15.46 -15.96
N ALA A 139 -3.84 16.69 -16.40
CA ALA A 139 -4.25 17.76 -15.49
C ALA A 139 -5.58 17.44 -14.79
N ASN A 140 -6.52 16.84 -15.49
CA ASN A 140 -7.84 16.45 -14.96
C ASN A 140 -7.81 15.14 -14.18
N LYS A 141 -6.68 14.43 -14.15
CA LYS A 141 -6.56 13.11 -13.51
C LYS A 141 -6.04 13.19 -12.07
N VAL A 142 -5.60 14.36 -11.62
CA VAL A 142 -5.11 14.55 -10.24
C VAL A 142 -6.18 14.21 -9.22
N GLY A 143 -7.43 14.58 -9.49
CA GLY A 143 -8.56 14.33 -8.60
C GLY A 143 -9.21 12.96 -8.73
N ALA A 144 -8.74 12.09 -9.63
CA ALA A 144 -9.44 10.83 -9.97
C ALA A 144 -9.71 9.94 -8.76
N VAL A 145 -8.71 9.75 -7.90
CA VAL A 145 -8.86 8.89 -6.71
C VAL A 145 -9.87 9.49 -5.73
N ILE A 146 -9.70 10.75 -5.35
CA ILE A 146 -10.60 11.39 -4.35
C ILE A 146 -12.03 11.49 -4.90
N GLU A 147 -12.19 11.74 -6.17
CA GLU A 147 -13.50 11.76 -6.82
C GLU A 147 -14.20 10.39 -6.73
N HIS A 148 -13.47 9.32 -7.05
CA HIS A 148 -14.00 7.96 -6.94
C HIS A 148 -14.42 7.64 -5.50
N LEU A 149 -13.56 7.98 -4.52
CA LEU A 149 -13.84 7.74 -3.10
C LEU A 149 -15.08 8.48 -2.61
N ASN A 150 -15.26 9.74 -3.03
CA ASN A 150 -16.43 10.57 -2.68
C ASN A 150 -17.70 10.09 -3.40
N ASN A 151 -17.63 9.85 -4.71
CA ASN A 151 -18.80 9.51 -5.52
C ASN A 151 -19.40 8.15 -5.17
N LYS A 152 -18.64 7.28 -4.58
CA LYS A 152 -19.10 5.94 -4.16
C LYS A 152 -19.33 5.83 -2.65
N GLU A 153 -19.26 6.92 -1.94
CA GLU A 153 -19.42 6.98 -0.49
C GLU A 153 -18.40 6.09 0.27
N ILE A 154 -17.32 5.72 -0.39
CA ILE A 154 -16.30 4.81 0.15
C ILE A 154 -15.70 5.38 1.44
N LEU A 155 -15.51 6.71 1.49
CA LEU A 155 -14.96 7.39 2.67
C LEU A 155 -15.81 7.21 3.94
N ILE A 156 -17.07 6.78 3.83
CA ILE A 156 -17.95 6.55 4.99
C ILE A 156 -18.05 5.06 5.34
N ASP A 157 -17.76 4.20 4.36
CA ASP A 157 -17.87 2.74 4.54
C ASP A 157 -16.65 2.13 5.25
N TYR A 158 -15.50 2.82 5.23
CA TYR A 158 -14.23 2.31 5.76
C TYR A 158 -13.70 3.15 6.92
N ASN A 159 -12.87 2.52 7.77
CA ASN A 159 -12.09 3.22 8.79
C ASN A 159 -10.75 3.69 8.21
N PHE A 160 -10.12 2.85 7.41
CA PHE A 160 -8.82 3.12 6.79
C PHE A 160 -8.85 2.81 5.29
N ILE A 161 -8.21 3.69 4.53
CA ILE A 161 -7.93 3.47 3.11
C ILE A 161 -6.41 3.60 2.94
N LEU A 162 -5.76 2.51 2.54
CA LEU A 162 -4.30 2.44 2.38
C LEU A 162 -3.97 2.43 0.89
N ILE A 163 -3.10 3.33 0.44
CA ILE A 163 -2.74 3.42 -0.97
C ILE A 163 -1.28 3.00 -1.16
N ASP A 164 -1.05 1.94 -1.94
CA ASP A 164 0.29 1.50 -2.34
C ASP A 164 0.73 2.30 -3.57
N CYS A 165 1.69 3.23 -3.38
CA CYS A 165 2.13 4.14 -4.44
C CYS A 165 3.29 3.56 -5.26
N PRO A 166 3.38 3.88 -6.57
CA PRO A 166 4.54 3.46 -7.38
C PRO A 166 5.83 4.13 -6.91
N PRO A 167 7.01 3.57 -7.30
CA PRO A 167 8.30 4.16 -6.92
C PRO A 167 8.74 5.30 -7.86
N THR A 168 7.79 6.04 -8.41
CA THR A 168 8.07 7.13 -9.35
C THR A 168 7.13 8.29 -9.08
N TRP A 169 7.60 9.51 -9.31
CA TRP A 169 6.71 10.67 -9.29
C TRP A 169 5.93 10.73 -10.61
N SER A 170 4.70 10.33 -10.58
CA SER A 170 3.82 10.26 -11.73
C SER A 170 2.44 10.80 -11.35
N ILE A 171 1.52 10.85 -12.30
CA ILE A 171 0.13 11.23 -12.03
C ILE A 171 -0.52 10.26 -11.00
N LEU A 172 -0.09 9.00 -10.98
CA LEU A 172 -0.58 8.00 -10.02
C LEU A 172 -0.21 8.39 -8.60
N THR A 173 1.06 8.75 -8.38
CA THR A 173 1.55 9.24 -7.08
C THR A 173 0.86 10.56 -6.71
N HIS A 174 0.74 11.47 -7.67
CA HIS A 174 0.09 12.77 -7.45
C HIS A 174 -1.37 12.58 -7.01
N SER A 175 -2.13 11.76 -7.75
CA SER A 175 -3.55 11.48 -7.45
C SER A 175 -3.72 10.76 -6.10
N SER A 176 -2.81 9.84 -5.77
CA SER A 176 -2.80 9.14 -4.48
C SER A 176 -2.62 10.13 -3.32
N LEU A 177 -1.60 10.97 -3.39
CA LEU A 177 -1.32 11.97 -2.35
C LEU A 177 -2.41 13.04 -2.27
N PHE A 178 -2.98 13.44 -3.41
CA PHE A 178 -4.08 14.41 -3.46
C PHE A 178 -5.32 13.87 -2.72
N ALA A 179 -5.55 12.55 -2.79
CA ALA A 179 -6.65 11.90 -2.09
C ALA A 179 -6.37 11.68 -0.59
N SER A 180 -5.10 11.65 -0.20
CA SER A 180 -4.69 11.23 1.15
C SER A 180 -4.81 12.33 2.19
N ASP A 181 -5.02 11.92 3.45
CA ASP A 181 -4.91 12.76 4.64
C ASP A 181 -3.51 12.64 5.25
N TYR A 182 -2.91 11.45 5.08
CA TYR A 182 -1.61 11.11 5.68
C TYR A 182 -0.73 10.38 4.67
N TYR A 183 0.59 10.40 4.94
CA TYR A 183 1.53 9.54 4.22
C TYR A 183 2.61 8.99 5.15
N ILE A 184 3.12 7.81 4.79
CA ILE A 184 4.20 7.12 5.47
C ILE A 184 5.32 6.88 4.44
N ILE A 185 6.57 7.05 4.86
CA ILE A 185 7.74 6.83 4.00
C ILE A 185 8.50 5.58 4.46
N PRO A 186 8.27 4.41 3.84
CA PRO A 186 9.14 3.24 4.06
C PRO A 186 10.53 3.52 3.49
N SER A 187 11.59 3.28 4.24
CA SER A 187 12.96 3.59 3.79
C SER A 187 13.96 2.56 4.29
N LYS A 188 14.79 2.04 3.39
CA LYS A 188 15.96 1.23 3.77
C LYS A 188 16.98 2.10 4.50
N VAL A 189 17.85 1.44 5.27
CA VAL A 189 18.94 2.09 6.00
C VAL A 189 20.20 2.06 5.10
N ASP A 190 20.29 2.98 4.14
CA ASP A 190 21.42 3.05 3.22
C ASP A 190 21.97 4.49 3.06
N PHE A 191 23.02 4.63 2.28
CA PHE A 191 23.72 5.92 2.10
C PHE A 191 22.85 7.03 1.53
N TYR A 192 21.88 6.67 0.71
CA TYR A 192 21.07 7.63 -0.04
C TYR A 192 19.70 7.90 0.59
N SER A 193 19.39 7.25 1.72
CA SER A 193 18.07 7.37 2.36
C SER A 193 17.74 8.81 2.74
N SER A 194 18.70 9.53 3.32
CA SER A 194 18.49 10.93 3.75
C SER A 194 18.16 11.85 2.58
N ILE A 195 18.94 11.72 1.50
CA ILE A 195 18.74 12.54 0.28
C ILE A 195 17.39 12.17 -0.36
N GLY A 196 17.08 10.87 -0.45
CA GLY A 196 15.83 10.39 -1.01
C GLY A 196 14.61 10.89 -0.26
N ILE A 197 14.64 10.86 1.07
CA ILE A 197 13.55 11.37 1.92
C ILE A 197 13.39 12.88 1.69
N GLN A 198 14.49 13.63 1.71
CA GLN A 198 14.45 15.08 1.54
C GLN A 198 13.90 15.49 0.17
N LEU A 199 14.36 14.83 -0.90
CA LEU A 199 13.87 15.10 -2.26
C LEU A 199 12.36 14.77 -2.39
N LEU A 200 11.92 13.69 -1.78
CA LEU A 200 10.50 13.32 -1.76
C LEU A 200 9.67 14.38 -1.02
N GLU A 201 10.14 14.83 0.15
CA GLU A 201 9.49 15.89 0.92
C GLU A 201 9.37 17.19 0.11
N ASP A 202 10.43 17.57 -0.60
CA ASP A 202 10.44 18.75 -1.45
C ASP A 202 9.44 18.62 -2.62
N GLN A 203 9.34 17.43 -3.20
CA GLN A 203 8.34 17.15 -4.25
C GLN A 203 6.91 17.26 -3.70
N ILE A 204 6.64 16.64 -2.54
CA ILE A 204 5.31 16.69 -1.90
C ILE A 204 4.95 18.15 -1.60
N ARG A 205 5.89 18.90 -0.99
CA ARG A 205 5.67 20.31 -0.67
C ARG A 205 5.37 21.13 -1.93
N THR A 206 6.16 20.95 -2.98
CA THR A 206 6.08 21.76 -4.20
C THR A 206 4.86 21.39 -5.06
N LYS A 207 4.59 20.10 -5.20
CA LYS A 207 3.58 19.60 -6.15
C LYS A 207 2.21 19.34 -5.52
N ILE A 208 2.13 19.23 -4.19
CA ILE A 208 0.87 19.00 -3.49
C ILE A 208 0.57 20.16 -2.55
N THR A 209 1.25 20.26 -1.41
CA THR A 209 0.81 21.18 -0.34
C THR A 209 0.93 22.67 -0.69
N ASN A 210 1.81 23.03 -1.61
CA ASN A 210 1.91 24.42 -2.12
C ASN A 210 1.07 24.67 -3.37
N ASP A 211 0.48 23.62 -3.96
CA ASP A 211 -0.36 23.77 -5.14
C ASP A 211 -1.64 24.55 -4.80
N LEU A 212 -2.05 25.47 -5.67
CA LEU A 212 -3.20 26.34 -5.44
C LEU A 212 -4.51 25.52 -5.41
N VAL A 213 -4.66 24.57 -6.33
CA VAL A 213 -5.88 23.74 -6.40
C VAL A 213 -6.00 22.90 -5.12
N TYR A 214 -4.89 22.31 -4.67
CA TYR A 214 -4.87 21.55 -3.41
C TYR A 214 -5.30 22.43 -2.23
N LYS A 215 -4.72 23.64 -2.11
CA LYS A 215 -5.07 24.59 -1.04
C LYS A 215 -6.56 24.97 -1.05
N MET A 216 -7.14 25.10 -2.23
CA MET A 216 -8.57 25.42 -2.37
C MET A 216 -9.48 24.30 -1.88
N THR A 217 -9.00 23.05 -1.79
CA THR A 217 -9.80 21.93 -1.24
C THR A 217 -9.97 22.03 0.27
N GLY A 218 -9.15 22.81 0.96
CA GLY A 218 -9.10 22.87 2.42
C GLY A 218 -8.50 21.63 3.08
N LYS A 219 -8.00 20.67 2.29
CA LYS A 219 -7.36 19.45 2.82
C LYS A 219 -5.96 19.73 3.35
N THR A 220 -5.54 18.87 4.28
CA THR A 220 -4.16 18.85 4.77
C THR A 220 -3.58 17.45 4.50
N LEU A 221 -2.32 17.41 4.12
CA LEU A 221 -1.58 16.16 3.93
C LEU A 221 -0.46 16.11 4.96
N THR A 222 -0.56 15.19 5.90
CA THR A 222 0.33 15.10 7.06
C THR A 222 1.22 13.88 6.98
N ARG A 223 2.55 14.06 7.18
CA ARG A 223 3.47 12.92 7.29
C ARG A 223 3.29 12.27 8.66
N LEU A 224 2.93 10.96 8.70
CA LEU A 224 2.93 10.18 9.93
C LEU A 224 4.36 9.81 10.37
N GLY A 225 5.27 9.67 9.41
CA GLY A 225 6.68 9.42 9.73
C GLY A 225 7.39 8.56 8.70
N VAL A 226 8.67 8.31 9.00
CA VAL A 226 9.51 7.40 8.22
C VAL A 226 9.64 6.08 8.97
N ILE A 227 9.37 4.96 8.29
CA ILE A 227 9.57 3.61 8.82
C ILE A 227 10.84 3.02 8.20
N PHE A 228 11.82 2.68 9.04
CA PHE A 228 12.98 1.94 8.55
C PHE A 228 12.56 0.50 8.21
N THR A 229 12.92 0.06 7.01
CA THR A 229 12.51 -1.23 6.46
C THR A 229 13.71 -2.09 6.08
N LEU A 230 13.48 -3.41 6.07
CA LEU A 230 14.49 -4.40 5.69
C LEU A 230 15.77 -4.26 6.54
N VAL A 231 15.58 -3.99 7.83
CA VAL A 231 16.69 -3.76 8.79
C VAL A 231 17.29 -5.11 9.18
N HIS A 232 18.58 -5.25 8.98
CA HIS A 232 19.28 -6.48 9.34
C HIS A 232 19.55 -6.52 10.85
N ARG A 233 19.36 -7.70 11.43
CA ARG A 233 19.60 -7.91 12.85
C ARG A 233 21.10 -7.85 13.16
N ASN A 234 21.47 -7.15 14.24
CA ASN A 234 22.83 -7.07 14.75
C ASN A 234 23.85 -6.43 13.79
N ILE A 235 23.42 -5.59 12.87
CA ILE A 235 24.34 -4.84 12.00
C ILE A 235 24.56 -3.44 12.60
N LYS A 236 25.67 -3.28 13.36
CA LYS A 236 26.02 -2.02 14.05
C LYS A 236 26.07 -0.82 13.11
N ALA A 237 26.48 -1.02 11.85
CA ALA A 237 26.52 0.05 10.86
C ALA A 237 25.11 0.61 10.57
N GLU A 238 24.11 -0.27 10.45
CA GLU A 238 22.71 0.16 10.25
C GLU A 238 22.16 0.86 11.49
N GLU A 239 22.41 0.31 12.69
CA GLU A 239 21.99 0.93 13.96
C GLU A 239 22.56 2.34 14.11
N THR A 240 23.86 2.49 13.83
CA THR A 240 24.55 3.80 13.90
C THR A 240 23.94 4.75 12.87
N ARG A 241 23.68 4.26 11.67
CA ARG A 241 23.09 5.08 10.60
C ARG A 241 21.68 5.54 10.95
N MET A 242 20.84 4.66 11.48
CA MET A 242 19.49 5.02 11.94
C MET A 242 19.54 6.13 12.99
N LYS A 243 20.44 6.00 13.98
CA LYS A 243 20.64 7.02 15.01
C LYS A 243 21.08 8.36 14.40
N ASN A 244 22.02 8.31 13.46
CA ASN A 244 22.52 9.50 12.79
C ASN A 244 21.42 10.18 11.93
N LEU A 245 20.61 9.40 11.23
CA LEU A 245 19.48 9.92 10.46
C LEU A 245 18.50 10.66 11.38
N LYS A 246 18.09 10.01 12.47
CA LYS A 246 17.19 10.63 13.46
C LYS A 246 17.77 11.93 14.04
N ARG A 247 19.07 11.94 14.35
CA ARG A 247 19.76 13.12 14.92
C ARG A 247 19.91 14.27 13.90
N ASN A 248 20.25 13.92 12.65
CA ASN A 248 20.53 14.93 11.61
C ASN A 248 19.28 15.51 10.96
N PHE A 249 18.14 14.85 11.13
CA PHE A 249 16.85 15.31 10.57
C PHE A 249 15.78 15.38 11.67
N PRO A 250 15.98 16.26 12.67
CA PRO A 250 15.06 16.36 13.80
C PRO A 250 13.64 16.82 13.41
N GLN A 251 13.50 17.41 12.23
CA GLN A 251 12.21 17.79 11.68
C GLN A 251 11.44 16.60 11.05
N ILE A 252 12.12 15.45 10.88
CA ILE A 252 11.52 14.23 10.34
C ILE A 252 11.18 13.29 11.49
N GLU A 253 9.93 12.96 11.62
CA GLU A 253 9.48 11.99 12.59
C GLU A 253 9.76 10.57 12.07
N PHE A 254 10.45 9.77 12.87
CA PHE A 254 10.76 8.38 12.57
C PHE A 254 9.98 7.48 13.52
N PHE A 255 9.41 6.43 13.00
CA PHE A 255 8.81 5.38 13.82
C PHE A 255 9.87 4.78 14.76
N THR A 256 9.46 4.35 15.93
CA THR A 256 10.32 3.60 16.84
C THR A 256 10.49 2.17 16.36
N SER A 257 9.43 1.62 15.81
CA SER A 257 9.40 0.28 15.22
C SER A 257 9.96 0.27 13.80
N ASN A 258 10.53 -0.84 13.39
CA ASN A 258 11.08 -1.02 12.05
C ASN A 258 10.69 -2.39 11.50
N LEU A 259 10.77 -2.53 10.17
CA LEU A 259 10.48 -3.80 9.50
C LEU A 259 11.79 -4.59 9.33
N PRO A 260 11.94 -5.76 9.95
CA PRO A 260 13.18 -6.52 9.83
C PRO A 260 13.39 -7.15 8.45
N HIS A 261 14.64 -7.35 8.07
CA HIS A 261 15.02 -8.08 6.86
C HIS A 261 15.07 -9.58 7.15
N MET A 262 14.26 -10.34 6.41
CA MET A 262 14.27 -11.81 6.48
C MET A 262 14.25 -12.37 5.06
N PRO A 263 15.40 -12.84 4.55
CA PRO A 263 15.58 -13.20 3.13
C PRO A 263 14.63 -14.29 2.60
N SER A 264 14.22 -15.22 3.48
CA SER A 264 13.34 -16.33 3.08
C SER A 264 11.87 -15.93 2.90
N ILE A 265 11.48 -14.75 3.36
CA ILE A 265 10.06 -14.33 3.31
C ILE A 265 9.52 -14.29 1.88
N PRO A 266 10.19 -13.61 0.93
CA PRO A 266 9.61 -13.48 -0.42
C PRO A 266 9.44 -14.79 -1.18
N THR A 267 10.10 -15.87 -0.71
CA THR A 267 10.01 -17.17 -1.36
C THR A 267 9.08 -18.14 -0.64
N LYS A 268 8.58 -17.79 0.56
CA LYS A 268 7.77 -18.70 1.38
C LYS A 268 6.39 -18.16 1.69
N PHE A 269 6.26 -16.88 1.92
CA PHE A 269 5.05 -16.30 2.47
C PHE A 269 4.58 -15.10 1.65
N VAL A 270 3.29 -15.00 1.46
CA VAL A 270 2.66 -13.85 0.83
C VAL A 270 2.42 -12.76 1.88
N MET A 271 1.83 -13.15 3.01
CA MET A 271 1.55 -12.27 4.13
C MET A 271 2.37 -12.68 5.35
N TYR A 272 2.62 -11.75 6.26
CA TYR A 272 3.35 -12.06 7.50
C TYR A 272 2.51 -12.92 8.45
N SER A 273 1.20 -12.87 8.33
CA SER A 273 0.29 -13.79 9.03
C SER A 273 0.55 -15.25 8.64
N ASP A 274 0.91 -15.52 7.39
CA ASP A 274 1.26 -16.89 6.93
C ASP A 274 2.48 -17.44 7.69
N ALA A 275 3.32 -16.56 8.24
CA ALA A 275 4.54 -16.94 8.96
C ALA A 275 4.29 -17.24 10.45
N LYS A 276 3.12 -16.90 10.99
CA LYS A 276 2.79 -17.09 12.43
C LYS A 276 3.03 -18.49 12.98
N PRO A 277 2.79 -19.59 12.22
CA PRO A 277 3.07 -20.92 12.75
C PRO A 277 4.57 -21.21 12.98
N TYR A 278 5.44 -20.36 12.53
CA TYR A 278 6.88 -20.59 12.56
C TYR A 278 7.57 -19.56 13.48
N SER A 279 7.91 -19.98 14.71
CA SER A 279 8.47 -19.09 15.73
C SER A 279 9.70 -18.28 15.28
N MET A 280 10.47 -18.80 14.32
CA MET A 280 11.63 -18.07 13.78
C MET A 280 11.24 -16.75 13.07
N TYR A 281 9.95 -16.59 12.74
CA TYR A 281 9.42 -15.38 12.06
C TYR A 281 8.57 -14.49 12.98
N ASP A 282 8.44 -14.80 14.27
CA ASP A 282 7.65 -14.03 15.23
C ASP A 282 7.97 -12.52 15.18
N GLN A 283 9.21 -12.20 14.89
CA GLN A 283 9.68 -10.81 14.80
C GLN A 283 8.94 -10.02 13.70
N LEU A 284 8.51 -10.68 12.62
CA LEU A 284 7.76 -10.01 11.54
C LEU A 284 6.38 -9.56 12.01
N GLY A 285 5.61 -10.49 12.55
CA GLY A 285 4.28 -10.21 13.09
C GLY A 285 4.36 -9.14 14.17
N ASN A 286 5.23 -9.33 15.15
CA ASN A 286 5.43 -8.36 16.24
C ASN A 286 5.80 -6.97 15.72
N SER A 287 6.58 -6.88 14.63
CA SER A 287 6.97 -5.59 14.04
C SER A 287 5.76 -4.89 13.42
N ILE A 288 4.92 -5.63 12.70
CA ILE A 288 3.69 -5.08 12.08
C ILE A 288 2.72 -4.61 13.17
N GLU A 289 2.49 -5.43 14.21
CA GLU A 289 1.63 -5.06 15.34
C GLU A 289 2.08 -3.73 15.98
N LYS A 290 3.38 -3.58 16.21
CA LYS A 290 3.95 -2.34 16.80
C LYS A 290 3.83 -1.16 15.85
N ILE A 291 4.10 -1.36 14.55
CA ILE A 291 3.95 -0.31 13.54
C ILE A 291 2.50 0.17 13.49
N VAL A 292 1.54 -0.76 13.49
CA VAL A 292 0.12 -0.41 13.47
C VAL A 292 -0.27 0.36 14.75
N THR A 293 0.21 -0.08 15.91
CA THR A 293 -0.03 0.64 17.17
C THR A 293 0.50 2.09 17.09
N GLU A 294 1.72 2.28 16.57
CA GLU A 294 2.27 3.63 16.38
C GLU A 294 1.46 4.46 15.36
N ILE A 295 0.89 3.82 14.34
CA ILE A 295 -0.01 4.49 13.38
C ILE A 295 -1.26 4.99 14.12
N GLU A 296 -1.91 4.12 14.89
CA GLU A 296 -3.11 4.47 15.66
C GLU A 296 -2.85 5.61 16.65
N GLU A 297 -1.69 5.60 17.32
CA GLU A 297 -1.31 6.64 18.29
C GLU A 297 -1.07 8.01 17.65
N LYS A 298 -0.72 8.03 16.36
CA LYS A 298 -0.41 9.26 15.60
C LYS A 298 -1.65 9.87 14.91
N LEU A 299 -2.75 9.11 14.83
CA LEU A 299 -3.99 9.52 14.16
C LEU A 299 -5.01 10.13 15.13
#